data_36409d83167c4fa2807bd7925adaab5d
#
_entry.id   36409d83167c4fa2807bd7925adaab5d
#
_cell.length_a   1.000
_cell.length_b   1.000
_cell.length_c   1.000
_cell.angle_alpha   90.00
_cell.angle_beta   90.00
_cell.angle_gamma   90.00
#
_symmetry.space_group_name_H-M   'P 1'
#
loop_
_entity.id
_entity.type
_entity.pdbx_description
1 polymer ?
#
loop_
_entity_poly.entity_id
_entity_poly.type
_entity_poly.pdbx_seq_one_letter_code
_entity_poly.pdbx_strand_id
1 'polypeptide(L)'
;MVLKQLNVGWLSRFCISTCLFLMATVVVSVSTDSTGFGVSAVVAAEKEKKLTKAEKEAQLKYKNAVSQRRKAVGTSCAKKLTKVQEFTEAEDWAGAEAELLGAFKRGCSEGFEYSQVNRYLGYVYYAQDKIQLSIKAYLALVNEPEADPQQRTNTRYTVAQLLFVNDDYKRAVEQLELWMAEAAIVDPGGKILLARGYYQLERKADALNLVEEVVEEAIVAGLVPKENWLNFQWALYYEKDNYKATIKVSNRLLTHYPKIKYWKQLSAMYGALEQTQKELMALEVTYLQNGLDKEKQFIALAYQYLAIDIPYRAAQVIEKAMKEEIVERTEKNLTLLGSSYQRAQEYLKASPILEEAAKKSSDGNAWSRLAGVYLNLNENEKALLAARNAIKKGKLKREDLAWMNRGTAEQSLHCYKDAEKSFSKASKFKKTEKGARSWKRYVAAEGDRRRKLVANGAKLATCKKV
;
A
#
# COMPACT_ATOMS: atom_id res chain seq x y z
N MET A 1 11.34 0.98 -7.23
CA MET A 1 10.97 2.33 -7.67
C MET A 1 9.76 2.90 -6.89
N VAL A 2 9.42 2.34 -5.73
CA VAL A 2 8.22 2.71 -4.93
C VAL A 2 8.56 3.55 -3.67
N LEU A 3 9.82 3.63 -3.28
CA LEU A 3 10.26 4.31 -2.04
C LEU A 3 10.77 5.75 -2.23
N LYS A 4 10.80 6.30 -3.44
CA LYS A 4 11.25 7.68 -3.70
C LYS A 4 10.24 8.78 -3.36
N GLN A 5 9.07 8.45 -2.80
CA GLN A 5 8.05 9.43 -2.40
C GLN A 5 7.59 9.29 -0.94
N LEU A 6 8.43 8.85 -0.04
CA LEU A 6 8.25 9.17 1.37
C LEU A 6 8.88 10.55 1.60
N ASN A 7 8.05 11.57 1.37
CA ASN A 7 8.40 12.97 1.57
C ASN A 7 8.69 13.22 3.07
N VAL A 8 9.96 13.03 3.46
CA VAL A 8 10.48 13.17 4.83
C VAL A 8 10.34 14.61 5.35
N GLY A 9 10.11 15.58 4.45
CA GLY A 9 10.12 17.01 4.77
C GLY A 9 8.95 17.52 5.60
N TRP A 10 7.86 16.79 5.76
CA TRP A 10 6.66 17.30 6.47
C TRP A 10 6.48 16.72 7.88
N LEU A 11 7.05 15.56 8.16
CA LEU A 11 6.96 14.91 9.48
C LEU A 11 8.05 15.34 10.46
N SER A 12 9.17 15.90 9.99
CA SER A 12 10.28 16.31 10.86
C SER A 12 10.00 17.61 11.63
N ARG A 13 9.26 18.56 11.04
CA ARG A 13 8.96 19.85 11.70
C ARG A 13 7.93 19.74 12.84
N PHE A 14 7.01 18.78 12.78
CA PHE A 14 5.97 18.62 13.81
C PHE A 14 6.42 17.81 15.03
N CYS A 15 7.36 16.86 14.90
CA CYS A 15 7.80 16.05 16.03
C CYS A 15 8.82 16.73 16.95
N ILE A 16 9.65 17.64 16.41
CA ILE A 16 10.68 18.34 17.19
C ILE A 16 10.06 19.45 18.03
N SER A 17 9.02 20.11 17.54
CA SER A 17 8.32 21.19 18.28
C SER A 17 7.58 20.68 19.52
N THR A 18 7.03 19.46 19.50
CA THR A 18 6.28 18.91 20.64
C THR A 18 7.15 18.34 21.76
N CYS A 19 8.40 17.94 21.50
CA CYS A 19 9.32 17.48 22.56
C CYS A 19 10.05 18.61 23.29
N LEU A 20 10.15 19.79 22.71
CA LEU A 20 10.81 20.96 23.34
C LEU A 20 9.88 21.78 24.26
N PHE A 21 8.57 21.60 24.16
CA PHE A 21 7.57 22.38 24.94
C PHE A 21 7.21 21.77 26.31
N LEU A 22 7.76 20.63 26.72
CA LEU A 22 7.42 19.95 27.98
C LEU A 22 8.34 20.29 29.16
N MET A 23 9.04 21.42 29.11
CA MET A 23 9.91 21.86 30.21
C MET A 23 9.58 23.27 30.75
N ALA A 24 8.35 23.73 30.69
CA ALA A 24 7.98 24.94 31.42
C ALA A 24 6.54 24.87 31.93
N THR A 25 6.42 25.20 33.21
CA THR A 25 5.25 25.62 33.99
C THR A 25 4.28 24.55 34.50
N VAL A 26 4.54 24.12 35.72
CA VAL A 26 3.48 23.86 36.70
C VAL A 26 3.15 25.21 37.36
N VAL A 27 2.04 25.80 37.01
CA VAL A 27 1.37 26.84 37.85
C VAL A 27 -0.04 26.33 38.10
N VAL A 28 -0.27 25.97 39.35
CA VAL A 28 -1.61 25.69 39.91
C VAL A 28 -2.31 27.00 40.09
N SER A 29 -3.44 27.21 39.43
CA SER A 29 -4.43 28.18 39.87
C SER A 29 -5.82 27.52 39.86
N VAL A 30 -6.32 27.33 41.06
CA VAL A 30 -7.70 26.95 41.36
C VAL A 30 -8.56 28.19 41.18
N SER A 31 -9.62 28.11 40.38
CA SER A 31 -10.78 28.98 40.52
C SER A 31 -12.05 28.21 40.16
N THR A 32 -12.94 28.16 41.14
CA THR A 32 -14.31 27.70 41.09
C THR A 32 -15.16 28.70 40.27
N ASP A 33 -16.02 28.23 39.35
CA ASP A 33 -17.47 28.36 39.49
C ASP A 33 -18.25 27.71 38.33
N SER A 34 -19.40 27.25 38.73
CA SER A 34 -20.48 26.52 38.10
C SER A 34 -21.06 27.13 36.80
N THR A 35 -21.40 26.32 35.80
CA THR A 35 -22.76 26.03 35.30
C THR A 35 -22.69 25.14 34.04
N GLY A 36 -23.54 24.14 33.99
CA GLY A 36 -23.53 23.01 33.11
C GLY A 36 -23.79 23.30 31.62
N PHE A 37 -23.21 22.39 30.83
CA PHE A 37 -23.87 21.68 29.75
C PHE A 37 -22.93 20.51 29.35
N GLY A 38 -23.49 19.31 29.37
CA GLY A 38 -22.71 18.08 29.17
C GLY A 38 -22.17 17.95 27.76
N VAL A 39 -20.86 17.85 27.67
CA VAL A 39 -20.15 17.18 26.57
C VAL A 39 -19.29 16.12 27.23
N SER A 40 -19.61 14.86 27.03
CA SER A 40 -18.81 13.74 27.49
C SER A 40 -17.44 13.78 26.78
N ALA A 41 -16.49 14.49 27.37
CA ALA A 41 -15.10 14.34 27.08
C ALA A 41 -14.69 12.94 27.57
N VAL A 42 -14.52 11.98 26.67
CA VAL A 42 -13.77 10.77 26.95
C VAL A 42 -12.33 11.19 27.18
N VAL A 43 -12.02 11.52 28.42
CA VAL A 43 -10.63 11.57 28.90
C VAL A 43 -10.16 10.13 28.85
N ALA A 44 -9.40 9.77 27.80
CA ALA A 44 -8.58 8.59 27.81
C ALA A 44 -7.59 8.78 28.97
N ALA A 45 -7.89 8.15 30.11
CA ALA A 45 -6.96 8.04 31.21
C ALA A 45 -5.73 7.34 30.66
N GLU A 46 -4.65 8.07 30.46
CA GLU A 46 -3.32 7.52 30.25
C GLU A 46 -3.02 6.66 31.49
N LYS A 47 -3.19 5.33 31.34
CA LYS A 47 -2.77 4.39 32.38
C LYS A 47 -1.30 4.64 32.60
N GLU A 48 -0.94 5.18 33.75
CA GLU A 48 0.45 5.25 34.18
C GLU A 48 1.10 3.88 33.96
N LYS A 49 2.08 3.86 33.06
CA LYS A 49 2.84 2.68 32.70
C LYS A 49 3.56 2.20 33.94
N LYS A 50 3.10 1.10 34.56
CA LYS A 50 3.83 0.48 35.68
C LYS A 50 5.18 0.02 35.14
N LEU A 51 6.23 0.74 35.56
CA LEU A 51 7.61 0.40 35.21
C LEU A 51 7.95 -1.04 35.63
N THR A 52 8.62 -1.76 34.78
CA THR A 52 9.14 -3.08 35.07
C THR A 52 10.15 -3.00 36.23
N LYS A 53 10.44 -4.14 36.87
CA LYS A 53 11.43 -4.21 37.95
C LYS A 53 12.81 -3.72 37.49
N ALA A 54 13.21 -4.05 36.25
CA ALA A 54 14.48 -3.62 35.66
C ALA A 54 14.50 -2.08 35.41
N GLU A 55 13.39 -1.50 34.92
CA GLU A 55 13.26 -0.04 34.75
C GLU A 55 13.31 0.71 36.09
N LYS A 56 12.71 0.13 37.16
CA LYS A 56 12.77 0.71 38.51
C LYS A 56 14.18 0.64 39.08
N GLU A 57 14.88 -0.47 38.87
CA GLU A 57 16.27 -0.63 39.26
C GLU A 57 17.21 0.30 38.50
N ALA A 58 16.99 0.47 37.20
CA ALA A 58 17.72 1.43 36.37
C ALA A 58 17.46 2.87 36.85
N GLN A 59 16.19 3.23 37.11
CA GLN A 59 15.85 4.53 37.68
C GLN A 59 16.47 4.75 39.09
N LEU A 60 16.54 3.71 39.93
CA LEU A 60 17.13 3.81 41.24
C LEU A 60 18.65 3.96 41.16
N LYS A 61 19.33 3.17 40.32
CA LYS A 61 20.76 3.37 39.98
C LYS A 61 21.04 4.77 39.47
N TYR A 62 20.17 5.26 38.60
CA TYR A 62 20.26 6.57 38.02
C TYR A 62 20.05 7.69 39.06
N LYS A 63 18.99 7.60 39.89
CA LYS A 63 18.77 8.51 41.03
C LYS A 63 19.96 8.53 41.99
N ASN A 64 20.56 7.40 42.29
CA ASN A 64 21.72 7.28 43.15
C ASN A 64 22.98 7.87 42.49
N ALA A 65 23.17 7.72 41.18
CA ALA A 65 24.25 8.36 40.42
C ALA A 65 24.09 9.89 40.35
N VAL A 66 22.85 10.39 40.22
CA VAL A 66 22.50 11.83 40.14
C VAL A 66 22.54 12.51 41.52
N SER A 67 22.44 11.79 42.62
CA SER A 67 22.55 12.36 44.00
C SER A 67 23.94 12.82 44.36
N GLN A 68 24.97 12.48 43.55
CA GLN A 68 26.31 13.05 43.70
C GLN A 68 26.34 14.50 43.16
N ARG A 69 26.27 15.43 44.13
CA ARG A 69 26.47 16.88 43.97
C ARG A 69 25.97 17.47 42.63
N ARG A 70 24.76 18.04 42.64
CA ARG A 70 24.34 18.95 41.57
C ARG A 70 25.37 20.07 41.45
N LYS A 71 26.14 20.09 40.38
CA LYS A 71 27.02 21.21 40.05
C LYS A 71 26.15 22.44 39.87
N ALA A 72 26.44 23.48 40.64
CA ALA A 72 25.73 24.76 40.57
C ALA A 72 26.51 25.69 39.64
N VAL A 73 25.77 26.49 38.88
CA VAL A 73 26.36 27.58 38.09
C VAL A 73 26.76 28.69 39.02
N GLY A 74 28.00 29.23 38.92
CA GLY A 74 28.46 30.36 39.71
C GLY A 74 27.62 31.60 39.43
N THR A 75 27.60 32.49 40.42
CA THR A 75 26.70 33.69 40.41
C THR A 75 26.88 34.60 39.20
N SER A 76 28.08 34.72 38.67
CA SER A 76 28.41 35.53 37.48
C SER A 76 27.79 34.95 36.21
N CYS A 77 27.94 33.64 36.04
CA CYS A 77 27.38 32.93 34.88
C CYS A 77 25.85 32.81 34.98
N ALA A 78 25.33 32.56 36.19
CA ALA A 78 23.88 32.46 36.45
C ALA A 78 23.15 33.76 36.02
N LYS A 79 23.66 34.94 36.39
CA LYS A 79 23.07 36.22 35.98
C LYS A 79 22.96 36.38 34.46
N LYS A 80 23.90 35.89 33.71
CA LYS A 80 23.90 35.96 32.24
C LYS A 80 22.90 34.97 31.64
N LEU A 81 22.85 33.75 32.18
CA LEU A 81 21.87 32.76 31.74
C LEU A 81 20.44 33.20 32.05
N THR A 82 20.20 33.92 33.18
CA THR A 82 18.89 34.53 33.45
C THR A 82 18.55 35.57 32.39
N LYS A 83 19.49 36.46 32.03
CA LYS A 83 19.28 37.43 30.96
C LYS A 83 19.02 36.81 29.60
N VAL A 84 19.72 35.69 29.29
CA VAL A 84 19.43 34.91 28.09
C VAL A 84 18.01 34.34 28.11
N GLN A 85 17.53 33.93 29.27
CA GLN A 85 16.16 33.46 29.44
C GLN A 85 15.12 34.58 29.12
N GLU A 86 15.36 35.81 29.60
CA GLU A 86 14.53 36.98 29.28
C GLU A 86 14.48 37.24 27.76
N PHE A 87 15.65 37.18 27.07
CA PHE A 87 15.70 37.31 25.61
C PHE A 87 14.97 36.19 24.89
N THR A 88 15.10 34.93 25.35
CA THR A 88 14.42 33.79 24.71
C THR A 88 12.93 33.81 24.92
N GLU A 89 12.43 34.29 26.06
CA GLU A 89 11.00 34.49 26.34
C GLU A 89 10.42 35.63 25.48
N ALA A 90 11.23 36.66 25.17
CA ALA A 90 10.87 37.75 24.26
C ALA A 90 11.08 37.39 22.77
N GLU A 91 11.50 36.16 22.45
CA GLU A 91 11.89 35.70 21.10
C GLU A 91 13.00 36.56 20.44
N ASP A 92 13.75 37.33 21.23
CA ASP A 92 14.94 38.04 20.76
C ASP A 92 16.15 37.09 20.67
N TRP A 93 16.15 36.29 19.62
CA TRP A 93 17.18 35.28 19.38
C TRP A 93 18.57 35.92 19.14
N ALA A 94 18.61 37.12 18.57
CA ALA A 94 19.87 37.84 18.32
C ALA A 94 20.48 38.36 19.60
N GLY A 95 19.64 38.94 20.49
CA GLY A 95 20.06 39.37 21.83
C GLY A 95 20.52 38.20 22.68
N ALA A 96 19.80 37.07 22.65
CA ALA A 96 20.18 35.84 23.34
C ALA A 96 21.53 35.31 22.86
N GLU A 97 21.76 35.25 21.53
CA GLU A 97 23.02 34.83 20.94
C GLU A 97 24.20 35.72 21.38
N ALA A 98 24.02 37.04 21.30
CA ALA A 98 25.07 37.99 21.68
C ALA A 98 25.44 37.87 23.17
N GLU A 99 24.45 37.71 24.07
CA GLU A 99 24.67 37.54 25.52
C GLU A 99 25.41 36.24 25.82
N LEU A 100 25.04 35.13 25.14
CA LEU A 100 25.69 33.82 25.26
C LEU A 100 27.15 33.86 24.78
N LEU A 101 27.41 34.45 23.62
CA LEU A 101 28.78 34.61 23.11
C LEU A 101 29.61 35.50 24.03
N GLY A 102 29.01 36.55 24.66
CA GLY A 102 29.61 37.35 25.68
C GLY A 102 29.91 36.62 26.99
N ALA A 103 29.14 35.59 27.32
CA ALA A 103 29.33 34.78 28.51
C ALA A 103 30.63 33.98 28.51
N PHE A 104 31.08 33.48 27.38
CA PHE A 104 32.38 32.82 27.25
C PHE A 104 33.59 33.71 27.62
N LYS A 105 33.49 35.02 27.39
CA LYS A 105 34.56 35.95 27.70
C LYS A 105 34.62 36.35 29.15
N ARG A 106 33.60 36.02 29.96
CA ARG A 106 33.39 36.56 31.30
C ARG A 106 32.99 35.51 32.33
N GLY A 107 33.67 34.34 32.35
CA GLY A 107 33.54 33.38 33.45
C GLY A 107 32.59 32.21 33.27
N CYS A 108 32.16 31.95 32.01
CA CYS A 108 31.40 30.72 31.68
C CYS A 108 32.15 29.87 30.61
N SER A 109 33.49 29.89 30.65
CA SER A 109 34.31 29.34 29.57
C SER A 109 34.72 27.89 29.76
N GLU A 110 34.50 27.30 30.91
CA GLU A 110 35.04 25.98 31.27
C GLU A 110 34.01 25.13 32.03
N GLY A 111 34.19 23.81 31.96
CA GLY A 111 33.50 22.84 32.76
C GLY A 111 31.99 22.85 32.62
N PHE A 112 31.30 22.69 33.77
CA PHE A 112 29.85 22.64 33.81
C PHE A 112 29.19 23.89 33.22
N GLU A 113 29.73 25.07 33.50
CA GLU A 113 29.17 26.35 33.01
C GLU A 113 29.27 26.46 31.49
N TYR A 114 30.40 26.07 30.90
CA TYR A 114 30.58 25.98 29.47
C TYR A 114 29.50 25.06 28.83
N SER A 115 29.22 23.93 29.46
CA SER A 115 28.18 23.03 28.98
C SER A 115 26.79 23.68 28.99
N GLN A 116 26.45 24.47 30.01
CA GLN A 116 25.17 25.21 30.09
C GLN A 116 25.03 26.27 29.01
N VAL A 117 26.11 27.07 28.78
CA VAL A 117 26.09 28.07 27.70
C VAL A 117 25.89 27.41 26.34
N ASN A 118 26.57 26.31 26.08
CA ASN A 118 26.44 25.59 24.82
C ASN A 118 25.05 24.94 24.66
N ARG A 119 24.40 24.55 25.75
CA ARG A 119 23.01 24.10 25.71
C ARG A 119 22.07 25.19 25.21
N TYR A 120 22.19 26.40 25.77
CA TYR A 120 21.37 27.54 25.35
C TYR A 120 21.72 27.99 23.92
N LEU A 121 23.00 28.02 23.55
CA LEU A 121 23.43 28.32 22.17
C LEU A 121 22.85 27.32 21.16
N GLY A 122 22.89 26.03 21.48
CA GLY A 122 22.29 25.01 20.63
C GLY A 122 20.82 25.28 20.38
N TYR A 123 20.07 25.64 21.43
CA TYR A 123 18.64 25.98 21.31
C TYR A 123 18.41 27.28 20.51
N VAL A 124 19.15 28.35 20.82
CA VAL A 124 19.05 29.65 20.13
C VAL A 124 19.39 29.52 18.66
N TYR A 125 20.43 28.77 18.30
CA TYR A 125 20.77 28.52 16.92
C TYR A 125 19.71 27.69 16.20
N TYR A 126 19.12 26.70 16.88
CA TYR A 126 18.02 25.94 16.33
C TYR A 126 16.78 26.83 16.05
N ALA A 127 16.43 27.71 16.98
CA ALA A 127 15.33 28.66 16.82
C ALA A 127 15.54 29.65 15.65
N GLN A 128 16.79 29.95 15.34
CA GLN A 128 17.18 30.77 14.19
C GLN A 128 17.37 29.98 12.87
N ASP A 129 17.04 28.70 12.83
CA ASP A 129 17.26 27.79 11.69
C ASP A 129 18.75 27.63 11.31
N LYS A 130 19.67 27.97 12.23
CA LYS A 130 21.13 27.83 12.08
C LYS A 130 21.55 26.42 12.50
N ILE A 131 21.07 25.39 11.80
CA ILE A 131 21.19 23.96 12.18
C ILE A 131 22.64 23.52 12.43
N GLN A 132 23.58 23.91 11.55
CA GLN A 132 25.01 23.54 11.69
C GLN A 132 25.64 24.15 12.97
N LEU A 133 25.30 25.38 13.32
CA LEU A 133 25.79 26.02 14.54
C LEU A 133 25.13 25.39 15.78
N SER A 134 23.85 25.01 15.70
CA SER A 134 23.15 24.27 16.75
C SER A 134 23.85 22.93 17.03
N ILE A 135 24.13 22.14 15.99
CA ILE A 135 24.86 20.86 16.09
C ILE A 135 26.24 21.10 16.75
N LYS A 136 26.98 22.12 16.32
CA LYS A 136 28.29 22.46 16.87
C LYS A 136 28.21 22.78 18.37
N ALA A 137 27.25 23.59 18.78
CA ALA A 137 27.09 23.97 20.18
C ALA A 137 26.67 22.76 21.04
N TYR A 138 25.72 21.94 20.58
CA TYR A 138 25.33 20.75 21.32
C TYR A 138 26.46 19.70 21.38
N LEU A 139 27.28 19.54 20.34
CA LEU A 139 28.47 18.69 20.40
C LEU A 139 29.52 19.20 21.38
N ALA A 140 29.68 20.53 21.54
CA ALA A 140 30.54 21.09 22.56
C ALA A 140 30.08 20.74 23.98
N LEU A 141 28.75 20.76 24.24
CA LEU A 141 28.19 20.25 25.51
C LEU A 141 28.47 18.74 25.69
N VAL A 142 28.18 17.94 24.65
CA VAL A 142 28.31 16.47 24.69
C VAL A 142 29.75 16.04 25.00
N ASN A 143 30.73 16.78 24.49
CA ASN A 143 32.14 16.49 24.66
C ASN A 143 32.75 17.08 25.93
N GLU A 144 32.00 17.90 26.68
CA GLU A 144 32.47 18.49 27.94
C GLU A 144 32.47 17.43 29.06
N PRO A 145 33.64 17.06 29.63
CA PRO A 145 33.73 16.03 30.65
C PRO A 145 32.94 16.37 31.92
N GLU A 146 32.83 17.64 32.24
CA GLU A 146 32.14 18.13 33.41
C GLU A 146 30.63 18.37 33.20
N ALA A 147 30.11 18.17 31.99
CA ALA A 147 28.68 18.25 31.72
C ALA A 147 27.89 17.24 32.58
N ASP A 148 26.67 17.60 32.92
CA ASP A 148 25.77 16.67 33.60
C ASP A 148 25.56 15.42 32.73
N PRO A 149 25.78 14.22 33.28
CA PRO A 149 25.72 12.97 32.48
C PRO A 149 24.37 12.78 31.80
N GLN A 150 23.25 13.07 32.47
CA GLN A 150 21.92 12.92 31.86
C GLN A 150 21.72 13.93 30.74
N GLN A 151 22.10 15.17 30.99
CA GLN A 151 21.99 16.23 30.01
C GLN A 151 22.84 15.90 28.77
N ARG A 152 24.05 15.38 28.98
CA ARG A 152 24.91 14.91 27.90
C ARG A 152 24.24 13.83 27.05
N THR A 153 23.72 12.77 27.71
CA THR A 153 23.02 11.69 27.03
C THR A 153 21.79 12.18 26.27
N ASN A 154 20.95 13.03 26.89
CA ASN A 154 19.78 13.61 26.21
C ASN A 154 20.20 14.48 25.02
N THR A 155 21.28 15.23 25.17
CA THR A 155 21.80 16.11 24.10
C THR A 155 22.37 15.30 22.94
N ARG A 156 23.00 14.13 23.19
CA ARG A 156 23.43 13.21 22.10
C ARG A 156 22.24 12.83 21.22
N TYR A 157 21.11 12.49 21.83
CA TYR A 157 19.89 12.17 21.08
C TYR A 157 19.41 13.36 20.24
N THR A 158 19.42 14.56 20.82
CA THR A 158 19.08 15.80 20.08
C THR A 158 20.03 16.06 18.92
N VAL A 159 21.34 15.91 19.15
CA VAL A 159 22.35 16.05 18.08
C VAL A 159 22.08 15.05 16.96
N ALA A 160 21.77 13.80 17.28
CA ALA A 160 21.46 12.80 16.28
C ALA A 160 20.22 13.19 15.46
N GLN A 161 19.17 13.71 16.08
CA GLN A 161 17.98 14.20 15.37
C GLN A 161 18.34 15.36 14.42
N LEU A 162 19.16 16.30 14.84
CA LEU A 162 19.62 17.42 14.00
C LEU A 162 20.49 16.94 12.84
N LEU A 163 21.36 15.98 13.09
CA LEU A 163 22.20 15.36 12.05
C LEU A 163 21.31 14.62 11.02
N PHE A 164 20.23 13.97 11.44
CA PHE A 164 19.25 13.39 10.51
C PHE A 164 18.57 14.44 9.63
N VAL A 165 18.19 15.58 10.21
CA VAL A 165 17.61 16.70 9.45
C VAL A 165 18.58 17.25 8.41
N ASN A 166 19.89 17.14 8.70
CA ASN A 166 20.98 17.60 7.85
C ASN A 166 21.56 16.49 6.93
N ASP A 167 20.89 15.35 6.82
CA ASP A 167 21.28 14.17 6.03
C ASP A 167 22.68 13.59 6.38
N ASP A 168 23.24 13.95 7.54
CA ASP A 168 24.52 13.41 8.03
C ASP A 168 24.27 12.13 8.85
N TYR A 169 23.82 11.09 8.14
CA TYR A 169 23.40 9.82 8.75
C TYR A 169 24.56 9.10 9.46
N LYS A 170 25.79 9.26 8.97
CA LYS A 170 26.96 8.62 9.59
C LYS A 170 27.18 9.14 11.01
N ARG A 171 27.29 10.46 11.16
CA ARG A 171 27.46 11.05 12.49
C ARG A 171 26.22 10.89 13.36
N ALA A 172 25.02 10.90 12.76
CA ALA A 172 23.80 10.64 13.50
C ALA A 172 23.79 9.23 14.14
N VAL A 173 24.21 8.21 13.40
CA VAL A 173 24.31 6.83 13.89
C VAL A 173 25.37 6.75 15.00
N GLU A 174 26.55 7.34 14.83
CA GLU A 174 27.59 7.40 15.86
C GLU A 174 27.06 8.00 17.18
N GLN A 175 26.30 9.10 17.12
CA GLN A 175 25.71 9.71 18.32
C GLN A 175 24.60 8.85 18.93
N LEU A 176 23.81 8.12 18.13
CA LEU A 176 22.77 7.24 18.62
C LEU A 176 23.35 5.96 19.25
N GLU A 177 24.41 5.40 18.70
CA GLU A 177 25.09 4.25 19.28
C GLU A 177 25.67 4.62 20.67
N LEU A 178 26.31 5.78 20.79
CA LEU A 178 26.79 6.30 22.07
C LEU A 178 25.64 6.61 23.05
N TRP A 179 24.56 7.21 22.56
CA TRP A 179 23.36 7.44 23.37
C TRP A 179 22.78 6.13 23.90
N MET A 180 22.69 5.11 23.06
CA MET A 180 22.16 3.79 23.46
C MET A 180 23.04 3.12 24.54
N ALA A 181 24.37 3.31 24.48
CA ALA A 181 25.30 2.79 25.45
C ALA A 181 25.25 3.54 26.81
N GLU A 182 24.97 4.86 26.79
CA GLU A 182 24.98 5.71 27.98
C GLU A 182 23.59 5.84 28.64
N ALA A 183 22.50 5.62 27.91
CA ALA A 183 21.15 5.84 28.39
C ALA A 183 20.76 4.79 29.46
N ALA A 184 20.28 5.25 30.62
CA ALA A 184 19.77 4.38 31.66
C ALA A 184 18.48 3.64 31.23
N ILE A 185 17.69 4.27 30.38
CA ILE A 185 16.49 3.70 29.75
C ILE A 185 16.55 4.08 28.27
N VAL A 186 16.58 3.09 27.41
CA VAL A 186 16.59 3.28 25.96
C VAL A 186 15.14 3.36 25.47
N ASP A 187 14.73 4.53 24.98
CA ASP A 187 13.41 4.71 24.39
C ASP A 187 13.27 3.94 23.08
N PRO A 188 12.17 3.19 22.88
CA PRO A 188 11.92 2.48 21.60
C PRO A 188 11.95 3.38 20.37
N GLY A 189 11.54 4.64 20.51
CA GLY A 189 11.63 5.63 19.41
C GLY A 189 13.05 5.94 19.00
N GLY A 190 13.98 5.97 19.97
CA GLY A 190 15.42 6.15 19.71
C GLY A 190 16.03 4.93 19.01
N LYS A 191 15.67 3.70 19.41
CA LYS A 191 16.05 2.48 18.68
C LYS A 191 15.56 2.51 17.23
N ILE A 192 14.32 2.94 16.98
CA ILE A 192 13.77 3.09 15.62
C ILE A 192 14.51 4.18 14.82
N LEU A 193 14.90 5.27 15.46
CA LEU A 193 15.71 6.31 14.81
C LEU A 193 17.08 5.76 14.40
N LEU A 194 17.73 5.00 15.28
CA LEU A 194 18.99 4.31 14.97
C LEU A 194 18.81 3.30 13.83
N ALA A 195 17.74 2.51 13.85
CA ALA A 195 17.44 1.58 12.76
C ALA A 195 17.25 2.30 11.42
N ARG A 196 16.64 3.49 11.41
CA ARG A 196 16.56 4.31 10.20
C ARG A 196 17.94 4.81 9.74
N GLY A 197 18.80 5.17 10.67
CA GLY A 197 20.18 5.53 10.36
C GLY A 197 20.94 4.37 9.73
N TYR A 198 20.85 3.18 10.29
CA TYR A 198 21.42 1.98 9.67
C TYR A 198 20.87 1.73 8.26
N TYR A 199 19.58 1.91 8.05
CA TYR A 199 18.96 1.77 6.75
C TYR A 199 19.52 2.77 5.72
N GLN A 200 19.69 4.06 6.11
CA GLN A 200 20.29 5.08 5.25
C GLN A 200 21.75 4.79 4.91
N LEU A 201 22.47 4.10 5.79
CA LEU A 201 23.84 3.65 5.58
C LEU A 201 23.93 2.26 4.90
N GLU A 202 22.83 1.77 4.30
CA GLU A 202 22.71 0.43 3.66
C GLU A 202 22.99 -0.75 4.62
N ARG A 203 23.06 -0.52 5.93
CA ARG A 203 23.21 -1.54 6.98
C ARG A 203 21.83 -2.17 7.28
N LYS A 204 21.18 -2.72 6.25
CA LYS A 204 19.78 -3.19 6.32
C LYS A 204 19.57 -4.35 7.28
N ALA A 205 20.58 -5.17 7.51
CA ALA A 205 20.51 -6.26 8.48
C ALA A 205 20.41 -5.72 9.91
N ASP A 206 21.26 -4.74 10.25
CA ASP A 206 21.26 -4.12 11.58
C ASP A 206 19.95 -3.35 11.83
N ALA A 207 19.46 -2.65 10.77
CA ALA A 207 18.17 -1.98 10.82
C ALA A 207 17.02 -2.96 11.13
N LEU A 208 16.99 -4.10 10.45
CA LEU A 208 15.93 -5.11 10.65
C LEU A 208 16.00 -5.70 12.05
N ASN A 209 17.19 -6.11 12.52
CA ASN A 209 17.36 -6.68 13.85
C ASN A 209 16.83 -5.74 14.94
N LEU A 210 17.16 -4.44 14.83
CA LEU A 210 16.74 -3.46 15.81
C LEU A 210 15.23 -3.16 15.77
N VAL A 211 14.64 -3.17 14.58
CA VAL A 211 13.17 -3.01 14.42
C VAL A 211 12.44 -4.25 14.96
N GLU A 212 12.96 -5.46 14.72
CA GLU A 212 12.42 -6.71 15.27
C GLU A 212 12.43 -6.68 16.81
N GLU A 213 13.57 -6.29 17.40
CA GLU A 213 13.72 -6.12 18.84
C GLU A 213 12.65 -5.20 19.42
N VAL A 214 12.49 -3.98 18.85
CA VAL A 214 11.51 -3.00 19.32
C VAL A 214 10.07 -3.50 19.19
N VAL A 215 9.75 -4.18 18.10
CA VAL A 215 8.42 -4.72 17.86
C VAL A 215 8.13 -5.86 18.85
N GLU A 216 9.11 -6.74 19.09
CA GLU A 216 8.95 -7.88 20.00
C GLU A 216 8.86 -7.41 21.48
N GLU A 217 9.70 -6.45 21.88
CA GLU A 217 9.61 -5.84 23.22
C GLU A 217 8.20 -5.27 23.48
N ALA A 218 7.62 -4.58 22.48
CA ALA A 218 6.26 -4.05 22.61
C ALA A 218 5.23 -5.17 22.80
N ILE A 219 5.36 -6.27 22.03
CA ILE A 219 4.44 -7.41 22.10
C ILE A 219 4.55 -8.12 23.45
N VAL A 220 5.77 -8.39 23.90
CA VAL A 220 6.04 -9.03 25.21
C VAL A 220 5.50 -8.18 26.37
N ALA A 221 5.57 -6.85 26.23
CA ALA A 221 4.98 -5.92 27.18
C ALA A 221 3.43 -5.82 27.11
N GLY A 222 2.78 -6.58 26.22
CA GLY A 222 1.33 -6.51 26.01
C GLY A 222 0.87 -5.22 25.31
N LEU A 223 1.79 -4.52 24.67
CA LEU A 223 1.50 -3.25 23.95
C LEU A 223 1.31 -3.54 22.46
N VAL A 224 0.50 -2.70 21.81
CA VAL A 224 0.36 -2.72 20.35
C VAL A 224 1.56 -1.98 19.73
N PRO A 225 2.40 -2.65 18.92
CA PRO A 225 3.48 -1.95 18.21
C PRO A 225 2.96 -0.85 17.31
N LYS A 226 3.64 0.31 17.27
CA LYS A 226 3.19 1.45 16.45
C LYS A 226 3.13 1.09 14.97
N GLU A 227 2.13 1.62 14.26
CA GLU A 227 1.91 1.35 12.83
C GLU A 227 3.15 1.65 11.97
N ASN A 228 3.87 2.75 12.27
CA ASN A 228 5.07 3.12 11.54
C ASN A 228 6.24 2.16 11.77
N TRP A 229 6.35 1.51 12.93
CA TRP A 229 7.35 0.48 13.21
C TRP A 229 7.09 -0.77 12.39
N LEU A 230 5.82 -1.23 12.40
CA LEU A 230 5.40 -2.38 11.59
C LEU A 230 5.56 -2.12 10.09
N ASN A 231 5.25 -0.90 9.62
CA ASN A 231 5.46 -0.56 8.20
C ASN A 231 6.96 -0.54 7.84
N PHE A 232 7.83 -0.11 8.74
CA PHE A 232 9.26 -0.15 8.52
C PHE A 232 9.80 -1.59 8.50
N GLN A 233 9.37 -2.43 9.46
CA GLN A 233 9.66 -3.86 9.47
C GLN A 233 9.19 -4.55 8.18
N TRP A 234 7.97 -4.22 7.73
CA TRP A 234 7.41 -4.70 6.47
C TRP A 234 8.29 -4.36 5.27
N ALA A 235 8.73 -3.10 5.17
CA ALA A 235 9.58 -2.64 4.07
C ALA A 235 10.93 -3.37 4.05
N LEU A 236 11.56 -3.53 5.21
CA LEU A 236 12.84 -4.24 5.33
C LEU A 236 12.74 -5.72 4.93
N TYR A 237 11.66 -6.42 5.31
CA TYR A 237 11.42 -7.79 4.85
C TYR A 237 11.11 -7.85 3.36
N TYR A 238 10.33 -6.89 2.85
CA TYR A 238 10.00 -6.83 1.43
C TYR A 238 11.23 -6.64 0.55
N GLU A 239 12.16 -5.76 0.94
CA GLU A 239 13.43 -5.55 0.23
C GLU A 239 14.38 -6.76 0.25
N LYS A 240 14.20 -7.66 1.21
CA LYS A 240 14.90 -8.95 1.31
C LYS A 240 14.16 -10.10 0.59
N ASP A 241 13.10 -9.82 -0.13
CA ASP A 241 12.20 -10.82 -0.75
C ASP A 241 11.67 -11.86 0.25
N ASN A 242 11.68 -11.54 1.55
CA ASN A 242 11.12 -12.40 2.59
C ASN A 242 9.60 -12.25 2.69
N TYR A 243 8.90 -12.65 1.63
CA TYR A 243 7.43 -12.52 1.54
C TYR A 243 6.67 -13.23 2.64
N LYS A 244 7.22 -14.32 3.21
CA LYS A 244 6.59 -15.02 4.35
C LYS A 244 6.58 -14.16 5.61
N ALA A 245 7.69 -13.49 5.92
CA ALA A 245 7.76 -12.57 7.06
C ALA A 245 6.92 -11.31 6.79
N THR A 246 6.96 -10.78 5.56
CA THR A 246 6.14 -9.64 5.12
C THR A 246 4.64 -9.91 5.33
N ILE A 247 4.16 -11.13 5.01
CA ILE A 247 2.76 -11.56 5.26
C ILE A 247 2.44 -11.56 6.77
N LYS A 248 3.35 -12.05 7.63
CA LYS A 248 3.14 -12.03 9.09
C LYS A 248 2.96 -10.59 9.60
N VAL A 249 3.80 -9.67 9.14
CA VAL A 249 3.70 -8.24 9.50
C VAL A 249 2.41 -7.63 8.95
N SER A 250 2.03 -7.95 7.69
CA SER A 250 0.77 -7.48 7.10
C SER A 250 -0.46 -7.94 7.89
N ASN A 251 -0.47 -9.19 8.35
CA ASN A 251 -1.55 -9.70 9.19
C ASN A 251 -1.61 -8.96 10.54
N ARG A 252 -0.46 -8.68 11.17
CA ARG A 252 -0.40 -7.89 12.40
C ARG A 252 -0.90 -6.46 12.18
N LEU A 253 -0.53 -5.84 11.04
CA LEU A 253 -1.05 -4.54 10.63
C LEU A 253 -2.57 -4.58 10.46
N LEU A 254 -3.13 -5.61 9.82
CA LEU A 254 -4.58 -5.75 9.65
C LEU A 254 -5.30 -5.97 10.97
N THR A 255 -4.70 -6.69 11.93
CA THR A 255 -5.30 -6.94 13.25
C THR A 255 -5.45 -5.64 14.06
N HIS A 256 -4.44 -4.75 14.01
CA HIS A 256 -4.42 -3.56 14.85
C HIS A 256 -4.76 -2.26 14.09
N TYR A 257 -4.54 -2.24 12.79
CA TYR A 257 -4.72 -1.08 11.91
C TYR A 257 -5.42 -1.50 10.61
N PRO A 258 -6.73 -1.86 10.64
CA PRO A 258 -7.44 -2.46 9.50
C PRO A 258 -7.65 -1.44 8.36
N LYS A 259 -6.60 -1.24 7.54
CA LYS A 259 -6.61 -0.33 6.39
C LYS A 259 -6.53 -1.11 5.07
N ILE A 260 -7.27 -0.65 4.07
CA ILE A 260 -7.33 -1.27 2.73
C ILE A 260 -5.94 -1.47 2.10
N LYS A 261 -5.00 -0.54 2.34
CA LYS A 261 -3.63 -0.66 1.81
C LYS A 261 -2.94 -1.95 2.21
N TYR A 262 -3.24 -2.50 3.39
CA TYR A 262 -2.62 -3.74 3.87
C TYR A 262 -3.20 -4.99 3.20
N TRP A 263 -4.48 -4.95 2.78
CA TRP A 263 -5.06 -6.00 1.93
C TRP A 263 -4.43 -6.00 0.54
N LYS A 264 -4.18 -4.81 -0.06
CA LYS A 264 -3.44 -4.70 -1.33
C LYS A 264 -2.03 -5.29 -1.22
N GLN A 265 -1.30 -4.96 -0.15
CA GLN A 265 0.03 -5.51 0.12
C GLN A 265 -0.01 -7.03 0.28
N LEU A 266 -0.97 -7.52 1.04
CA LEU A 266 -1.14 -8.95 1.30
C LEU A 266 -1.44 -9.73 0.03
N SER A 267 -2.32 -9.21 -0.85
CA SER A 267 -2.60 -9.80 -2.16
C SER A 267 -1.34 -9.90 -3.00
N ALA A 268 -0.53 -8.83 -3.07
CA ALA A 268 0.72 -8.85 -3.84
C ALA A 268 1.72 -9.88 -3.31
N MET A 269 1.81 -10.04 -1.97
CA MET A 269 2.72 -11.03 -1.36
C MET A 269 2.24 -12.46 -1.59
N TYR A 270 0.94 -12.71 -1.54
CA TYR A 270 0.39 -14.02 -1.88
C TYR A 270 0.60 -14.37 -3.36
N GLY A 271 0.48 -13.37 -4.26
CA GLY A 271 0.79 -13.54 -5.67
C GLY A 271 2.27 -13.86 -5.92
N ALA A 272 3.20 -13.19 -5.23
CA ALA A 272 4.63 -13.48 -5.30
C ALA A 272 4.99 -14.89 -4.81
N LEU A 273 4.19 -15.47 -3.90
CA LEU A 273 4.33 -16.85 -3.42
C LEU A 273 3.46 -17.85 -4.19
N GLU A 274 2.83 -17.46 -5.29
CA GLU A 274 1.93 -18.28 -6.10
C GLU A 274 0.76 -18.90 -5.31
N GLN A 275 0.37 -18.28 -4.17
CA GLN A 275 -0.75 -18.71 -3.35
C GLN A 275 -2.07 -18.13 -3.86
N THR A 276 -2.48 -18.54 -5.05
CA THR A 276 -3.57 -17.95 -5.85
C THR A 276 -4.89 -17.80 -5.07
N GLN A 277 -5.27 -18.78 -4.25
CA GLN A 277 -6.51 -18.69 -3.48
C GLN A 277 -6.48 -17.56 -2.43
N LYS A 278 -5.34 -17.41 -1.73
CA LYS A 278 -5.17 -16.34 -0.72
C LYS A 278 -5.01 -14.98 -1.37
N GLU A 279 -4.34 -14.94 -2.52
CA GLU A 279 -4.26 -13.74 -3.36
C GLU A 279 -5.65 -13.26 -3.75
N LEU A 280 -6.50 -14.18 -4.28
CA LEU A 280 -7.87 -13.87 -4.64
C LEU A 280 -8.67 -13.34 -3.44
N MET A 281 -8.60 -14.02 -2.27
CA MET A 281 -9.30 -13.57 -1.06
C MET A 281 -8.91 -12.14 -0.66
N ALA A 282 -7.62 -11.83 -0.63
CA ALA A 282 -7.13 -10.51 -0.26
C ALA A 282 -7.52 -9.43 -1.30
N LEU A 283 -7.48 -9.80 -2.59
CA LEU A 283 -7.89 -8.92 -3.69
C LEU A 283 -9.40 -8.68 -3.69
N GLU A 284 -10.20 -9.70 -3.39
CA GLU A 284 -11.65 -9.60 -3.26
C GLU A 284 -12.06 -8.68 -2.09
N VAL A 285 -11.42 -8.83 -0.92
CA VAL A 285 -11.65 -7.91 0.21
C VAL A 285 -11.32 -6.48 -0.19
N THR A 286 -10.20 -6.28 -0.92
CA THR A 286 -9.83 -4.97 -1.43
C THR A 286 -10.90 -4.39 -2.38
N TYR A 287 -11.43 -5.23 -3.28
CA TYR A 287 -12.50 -4.85 -4.21
C TYR A 287 -13.79 -4.48 -3.49
N LEU A 288 -14.22 -5.30 -2.53
CA LEU A 288 -15.46 -5.07 -1.76
C LEU A 288 -15.41 -3.79 -0.93
N GLN A 289 -14.23 -3.36 -0.51
CA GLN A 289 -14.00 -2.10 0.19
C GLN A 289 -13.73 -0.91 -0.76
N ASN A 290 -13.99 -1.06 -2.08
CA ASN A 290 -13.72 -0.06 -3.11
C ASN A 290 -12.24 0.40 -3.13
N GLY A 291 -11.33 -0.51 -2.79
CA GLY A 291 -9.91 -0.23 -2.72
C GLY A 291 -9.16 -0.40 -4.05
N LEU A 292 -9.78 -0.98 -5.08
CA LEU A 292 -9.16 -1.09 -6.40
C LEU A 292 -9.31 0.26 -7.15
N ASP A 293 -8.20 0.74 -7.71
CA ASP A 293 -8.10 2.05 -8.35
C ASP A 293 -7.42 2.03 -9.73
N LYS A 294 -7.00 0.83 -10.19
CA LYS A 294 -6.29 0.67 -11.46
C LYS A 294 -6.90 -0.44 -12.31
N GLU A 295 -7.06 -0.18 -13.60
CA GLU A 295 -7.56 -1.14 -14.58
C GLU A 295 -6.96 -2.53 -14.42
N LYS A 296 -5.63 -2.61 -14.29
CA LYS A 296 -4.91 -3.90 -14.14
C LYS A 296 -5.41 -4.75 -12.97
N GLN A 297 -5.82 -4.13 -11.86
CA GLN A 297 -6.30 -4.85 -10.67
C GLN A 297 -7.67 -5.48 -10.92
N PHE A 298 -8.60 -4.76 -11.56
CA PHE A 298 -9.92 -5.30 -11.94
C PHE A 298 -9.79 -6.43 -12.96
N ILE A 299 -8.92 -6.25 -13.96
CA ILE A 299 -8.64 -7.29 -14.96
C ILE A 299 -8.03 -8.54 -14.30
N ALA A 300 -7.07 -8.37 -13.37
CA ALA A 300 -6.49 -9.49 -12.63
C ALA A 300 -7.54 -10.23 -11.81
N LEU A 301 -8.37 -9.51 -11.05
CA LEU A 301 -9.45 -10.11 -10.26
C LEU A 301 -10.43 -10.90 -11.15
N ALA A 302 -10.81 -10.36 -12.29
CA ALA A 302 -11.69 -11.05 -13.24
C ALA A 302 -11.06 -12.33 -13.77
N TYR A 303 -9.77 -12.32 -14.12
CA TYR A 303 -9.08 -13.54 -14.55
C TYR A 303 -8.96 -14.58 -13.44
N GLN A 304 -8.75 -14.18 -12.18
CA GLN A 304 -8.74 -15.08 -11.04
C GLN A 304 -10.11 -15.75 -10.84
N TYR A 305 -11.21 -15.00 -10.93
CA TYR A 305 -12.57 -15.58 -10.91
C TYR A 305 -12.81 -16.55 -12.07
N LEU A 306 -12.31 -16.23 -13.28
CA LEU A 306 -12.43 -17.15 -14.42
C LEU A 306 -11.60 -18.41 -14.24
N ALA A 307 -10.47 -18.35 -13.56
CA ALA A 307 -9.60 -19.51 -13.28
C ALA A 307 -10.26 -20.51 -12.31
N ILE A 308 -11.09 -20.05 -11.39
CA ILE A 308 -11.85 -20.89 -10.46
C ILE A 308 -13.30 -21.12 -10.92
N ASP A 309 -13.59 -20.85 -12.20
CA ASP A 309 -14.89 -21.07 -12.86
C ASP A 309 -16.07 -20.33 -12.23
N ILE A 310 -15.83 -19.06 -11.82
CA ILE A 310 -16.89 -18.14 -11.36
C ILE A 310 -17.04 -16.97 -12.37
N PRO A 311 -17.49 -17.25 -13.60
CA PRO A 311 -17.49 -16.28 -14.70
C PRO A 311 -18.45 -15.11 -14.48
N TYR A 312 -19.52 -15.30 -13.73
CA TYR A 312 -20.47 -14.21 -13.44
C TYR A 312 -19.86 -13.12 -12.58
N ARG A 313 -19.09 -13.49 -11.54
CA ARG A 313 -18.33 -12.53 -10.73
C ARG A 313 -17.28 -11.80 -11.54
N ALA A 314 -16.57 -12.50 -12.43
CA ALA A 314 -15.62 -11.88 -13.35
C ALA A 314 -16.31 -10.78 -14.20
N ALA A 315 -17.50 -11.09 -14.74
CA ALA A 315 -18.27 -10.11 -15.51
C ALA A 315 -18.69 -8.91 -14.67
N GLN A 316 -19.23 -9.12 -13.46
CA GLN A 316 -19.66 -8.05 -12.56
C GLN A 316 -18.51 -7.08 -12.21
N VAL A 317 -17.32 -7.61 -11.95
CA VAL A 317 -16.13 -6.80 -11.62
C VAL A 317 -15.75 -5.88 -12.79
N ILE A 318 -15.70 -6.43 -14.01
CA ILE A 318 -15.34 -5.64 -15.21
C ILE A 318 -16.43 -4.65 -15.56
N GLU A 319 -17.72 -5.06 -15.50
CA GLU A 319 -18.85 -4.18 -15.79
C GLU A 319 -18.90 -2.99 -14.85
N LYS A 320 -18.72 -3.22 -13.53
CA LYS A 320 -18.64 -2.15 -12.52
C LYS A 320 -17.51 -1.18 -12.86
N ALA A 321 -16.32 -1.70 -13.09
CA ALA A 321 -15.15 -0.87 -13.37
C ALA A 321 -15.26 -0.09 -14.71
N MET A 322 -15.98 -0.64 -15.71
CA MET A 322 -16.29 0.09 -16.94
C MET A 322 -17.33 1.21 -16.72
N LYS A 323 -18.32 0.99 -15.85
CA LYS A 323 -19.30 2.04 -15.48
C LYS A 323 -18.65 3.18 -14.69
N GLU A 324 -17.63 2.87 -13.90
CA GLU A 324 -16.83 3.83 -13.13
C GLU A 324 -15.67 4.44 -13.96
N GLU A 325 -15.61 4.14 -15.27
CA GLU A 325 -14.59 4.62 -16.21
C GLU A 325 -13.13 4.25 -15.83
N ILE A 326 -12.95 3.30 -14.90
CA ILE A 326 -11.63 2.79 -14.49
C ILE A 326 -11.07 1.81 -15.53
N VAL A 327 -11.95 0.99 -16.13
CA VAL A 327 -11.60 0.03 -17.18
C VAL A 327 -12.11 0.59 -18.52
N GLU A 328 -11.19 0.81 -19.44
CA GLU A 328 -11.50 1.33 -20.75
C GLU A 328 -12.27 0.30 -21.61
N ARG A 329 -13.24 0.77 -22.41
CA ARG A 329 -14.05 -0.07 -23.32
C ARG A 329 -13.28 -0.42 -24.60
N THR A 330 -12.09 -1.01 -24.45
CA THR A 330 -11.30 -1.54 -25.55
C THR A 330 -11.91 -2.85 -26.08
N GLU A 331 -11.54 -3.24 -27.32
CA GLU A 331 -11.93 -4.54 -27.88
C GLU A 331 -11.57 -5.71 -26.94
N LYS A 332 -10.38 -5.68 -26.34
CA LYS A 332 -9.89 -6.70 -25.41
C LYS A 332 -10.72 -6.80 -24.15
N ASN A 333 -11.00 -5.67 -23.51
CA ASN A 333 -11.75 -5.60 -22.26
C ASN A 333 -13.23 -5.95 -22.47
N LEU A 334 -13.83 -5.49 -23.58
CA LEU A 334 -15.18 -5.88 -23.98
C LEU A 334 -15.28 -7.37 -24.28
N THR A 335 -14.26 -7.93 -24.95
CA THR A 335 -14.21 -9.38 -25.21
C THR A 335 -14.10 -10.18 -23.89
N LEU A 336 -13.32 -9.68 -22.92
CA LEU A 336 -13.25 -10.29 -21.59
C LEU A 336 -14.62 -10.27 -20.90
N LEU A 337 -15.27 -9.12 -20.85
CA LEU A 337 -16.60 -8.96 -20.23
C LEU A 337 -17.65 -9.83 -20.93
N GLY A 338 -17.76 -9.75 -22.24
CA GLY A 338 -18.75 -10.52 -23.02
C GLY A 338 -18.51 -12.03 -22.95
N SER A 339 -17.23 -12.46 -22.95
CA SER A 339 -16.89 -13.87 -22.77
C SER A 339 -17.18 -14.38 -21.37
N SER A 340 -17.03 -13.54 -20.36
CA SER A 340 -17.39 -13.86 -18.97
C SER A 340 -18.91 -14.06 -18.83
N TYR A 341 -19.70 -13.18 -19.40
CA TYR A 341 -21.16 -13.38 -19.46
C TYR A 341 -21.56 -14.59 -20.29
N GLN A 342 -20.90 -14.84 -21.42
CA GLN A 342 -21.14 -16.05 -22.24
C GLN A 342 -20.87 -17.34 -21.45
N ARG A 343 -19.75 -17.41 -20.70
CA ARG A 343 -19.42 -18.56 -19.82
C ARG A 343 -20.41 -18.69 -18.66
N ALA A 344 -20.94 -17.58 -18.17
CA ALA A 344 -22.01 -17.54 -17.17
C ALA A 344 -23.40 -17.87 -17.74
N GLN A 345 -23.53 -18.15 -19.04
CA GLN A 345 -24.77 -18.39 -19.77
C GLN A 345 -25.73 -17.17 -19.77
N GLU A 346 -25.24 -16.00 -19.45
CA GLU A 346 -25.96 -14.72 -19.51
C GLU A 346 -25.94 -14.16 -20.94
N TYR A 347 -26.52 -14.90 -21.89
CA TYR A 347 -26.40 -14.61 -23.33
C TYR A 347 -26.99 -13.26 -23.73
N LEU A 348 -28.09 -12.83 -23.07
CA LEU A 348 -28.71 -11.53 -23.31
C LEU A 348 -27.78 -10.37 -22.93
N LYS A 349 -26.98 -10.52 -21.87
CA LYS A 349 -25.97 -9.53 -21.47
C LYS A 349 -24.73 -9.63 -22.33
N ALA A 350 -24.35 -10.84 -22.75
CA ALA A 350 -23.15 -11.06 -23.56
C ALA A 350 -23.28 -10.49 -24.97
N SER A 351 -24.46 -10.61 -25.60
CA SER A 351 -24.63 -10.26 -27.03
C SER A 351 -24.32 -8.79 -27.37
N PRO A 352 -24.83 -7.75 -26.69
CA PRO A 352 -24.55 -6.37 -27.04
C PRO A 352 -23.05 -6.01 -26.80
N ILE A 353 -22.47 -6.60 -25.76
CA ILE A 353 -21.05 -6.34 -25.41
C ILE A 353 -20.11 -6.97 -26.45
N LEU A 354 -20.36 -8.22 -26.84
CA LEU A 354 -19.57 -8.87 -27.88
C LEU A 354 -19.81 -8.24 -29.25
N GLU A 355 -20.98 -7.69 -29.54
CA GLU A 355 -21.22 -6.93 -30.77
C GLU A 355 -20.38 -5.66 -30.81
N GLU A 356 -20.29 -4.90 -29.70
CA GLU A 356 -19.41 -3.73 -29.60
C GLU A 356 -17.94 -4.14 -29.76
N ALA A 357 -17.51 -5.22 -29.08
CA ALA A 357 -16.15 -5.76 -29.24
C ALA A 357 -15.86 -6.13 -30.69
N ALA A 358 -16.80 -6.82 -31.36
CA ALA A 358 -16.64 -7.28 -32.72
C ALA A 358 -16.54 -6.13 -33.74
N LYS A 359 -17.26 -5.02 -33.53
CA LYS A 359 -17.18 -3.81 -34.34
C LYS A 359 -15.81 -3.13 -34.22
N LYS A 360 -15.21 -3.15 -33.02
CA LYS A 360 -13.87 -2.58 -32.75
C LYS A 360 -12.73 -3.52 -33.16
N SER A 361 -13.00 -4.83 -33.29
CA SER A 361 -11.96 -5.83 -33.56
C SER A 361 -11.39 -5.76 -34.96
N SER A 362 -10.09 -5.94 -35.09
CA SER A 362 -9.37 -6.09 -36.36
C SER A 362 -9.39 -7.52 -36.90
N ASP A 363 -9.86 -8.48 -36.12
CA ASP A 363 -9.97 -9.91 -36.46
C ASP A 363 -11.40 -10.45 -36.28
N GLY A 364 -11.59 -11.72 -36.64
CA GLY A 364 -12.89 -12.38 -36.58
C GLY A 364 -13.24 -13.04 -35.23
N ASN A 365 -12.37 -12.98 -34.21
CA ASN A 365 -12.56 -13.77 -32.97
C ASN A 365 -13.78 -13.35 -32.18
N ALA A 366 -14.01 -12.04 -31.99
CA ALA A 366 -15.19 -11.51 -31.29
C ALA A 366 -16.49 -11.85 -32.06
N TRP A 367 -16.48 -11.72 -33.40
CA TRP A 367 -17.60 -12.14 -34.27
C TRP A 367 -17.92 -13.63 -34.14
N SER A 368 -16.89 -14.51 -34.07
CA SER A 368 -17.09 -15.94 -33.88
C SER A 368 -17.74 -16.28 -32.54
N ARG A 369 -17.36 -15.58 -31.44
CA ARG A 369 -18.01 -15.73 -30.14
C ARG A 369 -19.44 -15.25 -30.17
N LEU A 370 -19.69 -14.08 -30.77
CA LEU A 370 -21.02 -13.50 -30.94
C LEU A 370 -21.96 -14.44 -31.71
N ALA A 371 -21.46 -15.09 -32.75
CA ALA A 371 -22.23 -16.09 -33.49
C ALA A 371 -22.72 -17.23 -32.56
N GLY A 372 -21.84 -17.75 -31.70
CA GLY A 372 -22.21 -18.76 -30.70
C GLY A 372 -23.24 -18.27 -29.68
N VAL A 373 -23.13 -17.00 -29.25
CA VAL A 373 -24.11 -16.38 -28.33
C VAL A 373 -25.50 -16.26 -29.00
N TYR A 374 -25.55 -15.79 -30.25
CA TYR A 374 -26.81 -15.69 -30.98
C TYR A 374 -27.46 -17.06 -31.26
N LEU A 375 -26.66 -18.12 -31.47
CA LEU A 375 -27.19 -19.49 -31.57
C LEU A 375 -27.87 -19.93 -30.27
N ASN A 376 -27.30 -19.63 -29.12
CA ASN A 376 -27.91 -19.95 -27.82
C ASN A 376 -29.19 -19.14 -27.54
N LEU A 377 -29.31 -17.96 -28.15
CA LEU A 377 -30.54 -17.14 -28.11
C LEU A 377 -31.56 -17.52 -29.18
N ASN A 378 -31.29 -18.53 -30.01
CA ASN A 378 -32.09 -18.88 -31.20
C ASN A 378 -32.25 -17.74 -32.23
N GLU A 379 -31.40 -16.73 -32.17
CA GLU A 379 -31.34 -15.62 -33.15
C GLU A 379 -30.51 -16.03 -34.37
N ASN A 380 -31.00 -17.03 -35.10
CA ASN A 380 -30.25 -17.74 -36.14
C ASN A 380 -29.78 -16.85 -37.31
N GLU A 381 -30.55 -15.83 -37.67
CA GLU A 381 -30.17 -14.86 -38.72
C GLU A 381 -28.95 -14.02 -38.28
N LYS A 382 -28.99 -13.47 -37.06
CA LYS A 382 -27.86 -12.72 -36.50
C LYS A 382 -26.64 -13.63 -36.31
N ALA A 383 -26.84 -14.89 -35.91
CA ALA A 383 -25.78 -15.88 -35.78
C ALA A 383 -25.07 -16.13 -37.13
N LEU A 384 -25.87 -16.28 -38.22
CA LEU A 384 -25.34 -16.48 -39.56
C LEU A 384 -24.52 -15.27 -40.02
N LEU A 385 -25.02 -14.05 -39.82
CA LEU A 385 -24.32 -12.82 -40.16
C LEU A 385 -23.01 -12.68 -39.36
N ALA A 386 -23.05 -12.94 -38.05
CA ALA A 386 -21.87 -12.90 -37.20
C ALA A 386 -20.83 -13.94 -37.61
N ALA A 387 -21.23 -15.18 -37.92
CA ALA A 387 -20.33 -16.23 -38.39
C ALA A 387 -19.68 -15.89 -39.76
N ARG A 388 -20.46 -15.29 -40.68
CA ARG A 388 -19.92 -14.81 -41.97
C ARG A 388 -18.91 -13.69 -41.77
N ASN A 389 -19.20 -12.72 -40.89
CA ASN A 389 -18.27 -11.64 -40.56
C ASN A 389 -16.99 -12.18 -39.90
N ALA A 390 -17.11 -13.16 -39.01
CA ALA A 390 -15.95 -13.83 -38.42
C ALA A 390 -15.01 -14.40 -39.49
N ILE A 391 -15.57 -15.20 -40.41
CA ILE A 391 -14.82 -15.81 -41.51
C ILE A 391 -14.25 -14.76 -42.46
N LYS A 392 -15.03 -13.73 -42.81
CA LYS A 392 -14.59 -12.65 -43.71
C LYS A 392 -13.43 -11.86 -43.11
N LYS A 393 -13.48 -11.49 -41.83
CA LYS A 393 -12.38 -10.80 -41.15
C LYS A 393 -11.14 -11.68 -40.98
N GLY A 394 -11.34 -12.98 -40.80
CA GLY A 394 -10.23 -13.93 -40.69
C GLY A 394 -9.43 -13.78 -39.40
N LYS A 395 -8.15 -14.22 -39.42
CA LYS A 395 -7.23 -14.26 -38.27
C LYS A 395 -7.84 -14.93 -37.04
N LEU A 396 -8.61 -16.00 -37.28
CA LEU A 396 -9.35 -16.73 -36.27
C LEU A 396 -8.45 -17.69 -35.51
N LYS A 397 -8.44 -17.59 -34.17
CA LYS A 397 -7.81 -18.58 -33.29
C LYS A 397 -8.54 -19.93 -33.33
N ARG A 398 -9.83 -19.93 -33.60
CA ARG A 398 -10.72 -21.10 -33.70
C ARG A 398 -11.60 -20.97 -34.94
N GLU A 399 -10.98 -21.07 -36.11
CA GLU A 399 -11.70 -21.04 -37.38
C GLU A 399 -12.66 -22.20 -37.53
N ASP A 400 -12.32 -23.34 -36.96
CA ASP A 400 -13.17 -24.51 -36.85
C ASP A 400 -14.55 -24.18 -36.21
N LEU A 401 -14.55 -23.42 -35.12
CA LEU A 401 -15.81 -23.02 -34.46
C LEU A 401 -16.62 -22.00 -35.29
N ALA A 402 -15.96 -21.10 -36.00
CA ALA A 402 -16.67 -20.15 -36.86
C ALA A 402 -17.43 -20.90 -38.00
N TRP A 403 -16.82 -21.93 -38.60
CA TRP A 403 -17.46 -22.78 -39.59
C TRP A 403 -18.56 -23.67 -38.99
N MET A 404 -18.37 -24.19 -37.74
CA MET A 404 -19.42 -24.91 -37.02
C MET A 404 -20.62 -24.03 -36.76
N ASN A 405 -20.41 -22.84 -36.19
CA ASN A 405 -21.48 -21.87 -35.88
C ASN A 405 -22.24 -21.46 -37.13
N ARG A 406 -21.53 -21.22 -38.25
CA ARG A 406 -22.14 -20.95 -39.53
C ARG A 406 -23.03 -22.09 -40.02
N GLY A 407 -22.51 -23.32 -40.00
CA GLY A 407 -23.27 -24.49 -40.38
C GLY A 407 -24.51 -24.74 -39.53
N THR A 408 -24.40 -24.53 -38.22
CA THR A 408 -25.54 -24.63 -37.29
C THR A 408 -26.62 -23.59 -37.59
N ALA A 409 -26.22 -22.32 -37.80
CA ALA A 409 -27.15 -21.23 -38.16
C ALA A 409 -27.83 -21.52 -39.51
N GLU A 410 -27.08 -21.97 -40.53
CA GLU A 410 -27.63 -22.34 -41.86
C GLU A 410 -28.61 -23.50 -41.73
N GLN A 411 -28.32 -24.49 -40.90
CA GLN A 411 -29.22 -25.65 -40.66
C GLN A 411 -30.53 -25.17 -40.00
N SER A 412 -30.45 -24.33 -38.95
CA SER A 412 -31.61 -23.79 -38.26
C SER A 412 -32.51 -22.92 -39.16
N LEU A 413 -31.92 -22.26 -40.17
CA LEU A 413 -32.60 -21.49 -41.21
C LEU A 413 -33.04 -22.32 -42.41
N HIS A 414 -33.00 -23.65 -42.29
CA HIS A 414 -33.36 -24.60 -43.33
C HIS A 414 -32.51 -24.58 -44.62
N CYS A 415 -31.31 -23.96 -44.56
CA CYS A 415 -30.38 -23.85 -45.67
C CYS A 415 -29.41 -25.05 -45.73
N TYR A 416 -29.94 -26.25 -45.85
CA TYR A 416 -29.20 -27.52 -45.69
C TYR A 416 -27.99 -27.69 -46.62
N LYS A 417 -28.09 -27.23 -47.89
CA LYS A 417 -26.96 -27.29 -48.84
C LYS A 417 -25.77 -26.43 -48.41
N ASP A 418 -26.06 -25.27 -47.83
CA ASP A 418 -25.00 -24.34 -47.37
C ASP A 418 -24.44 -24.82 -46.02
N ALA A 419 -25.29 -25.35 -45.14
CA ALA A 419 -24.87 -26.00 -43.90
C ALA A 419 -23.92 -27.19 -44.18
N GLU A 420 -24.20 -28.01 -45.18
CA GLU A 420 -23.32 -29.10 -45.58
C GLU A 420 -21.92 -28.62 -46.00
N LYS A 421 -21.84 -27.53 -46.77
CA LYS A 421 -20.56 -26.91 -47.15
C LYS A 421 -19.80 -26.37 -45.92
N SER A 422 -20.51 -25.71 -45.02
CA SER A 422 -19.92 -25.14 -43.79
C SER A 422 -19.38 -26.25 -42.87
N PHE A 423 -20.13 -27.31 -42.62
CA PHE A 423 -19.66 -28.47 -41.85
C PHE A 423 -18.52 -29.22 -42.59
N SER A 424 -18.52 -29.24 -43.90
CA SER A 424 -17.41 -29.78 -44.68
C SER A 424 -16.10 -28.99 -44.50
N LYS A 425 -16.20 -27.65 -44.31
CA LYS A 425 -15.04 -26.82 -43.96
C LYS A 425 -14.60 -27.07 -42.53
N ALA A 426 -15.54 -27.12 -41.57
CA ALA A 426 -15.25 -27.40 -40.17
C ALA A 426 -14.59 -28.79 -39.96
N SER A 427 -14.98 -29.79 -40.78
CA SER A 427 -14.41 -31.16 -40.67
C SER A 427 -12.94 -31.28 -41.07
N LYS A 428 -12.36 -30.25 -41.65
CA LYS A 428 -10.92 -30.22 -41.98
C LYS A 428 -10.05 -29.96 -40.74
N PHE A 429 -10.61 -29.51 -39.65
CA PHE A 429 -9.90 -29.19 -38.43
C PHE A 429 -10.04 -30.34 -37.42
N LYS A 430 -8.89 -30.86 -36.94
CA LYS A 430 -8.82 -32.02 -36.02
C LYS A 430 -9.75 -31.88 -34.80
N LYS A 431 -9.88 -30.68 -34.23
CA LYS A 431 -10.71 -30.43 -33.02
C LYS A 431 -12.21 -30.63 -33.26
N THR A 432 -12.71 -30.36 -34.44
CA THR A 432 -14.15 -30.44 -34.79
C THR A 432 -14.47 -31.52 -35.80
N GLU A 433 -13.49 -32.25 -36.33
CA GLU A 433 -13.61 -33.20 -37.41
C GLU A 433 -14.78 -34.20 -37.21
N LYS A 434 -14.76 -34.91 -36.07
CA LYS A 434 -15.76 -35.95 -35.79
C LYS A 434 -17.16 -35.38 -35.73
N GLY A 435 -17.35 -34.29 -34.98
CA GLY A 435 -18.65 -33.60 -34.84
C GLY A 435 -19.14 -33.02 -36.16
N ALA A 436 -18.26 -32.32 -36.89
CA ALA A 436 -18.58 -31.72 -38.17
C ALA A 436 -18.96 -32.76 -39.23
N ARG A 437 -18.29 -33.92 -39.31
CA ARG A 437 -18.68 -35.03 -40.19
C ARG A 437 -20.06 -35.62 -39.84
N SER A 438 -20.38 -35.73 -38.56
CA SER A 438 -21.71 -36.16 -38.12
C SER A 438 -22.78 -35.16 -38.51
N TRP A 439 -22.60 -33.88 -38.25
CA TRP A 439 -23.53 -32.84 -38.67
C TRP A 439 -23.66 -32.75 -40.19
N LYS A 440 -22.56 -32.86 -40.94
CA LYS A 440 -22.58 -32.89 -42.41
C LYS A 440 -23.51 -34.03 -42.93
N ARG A 441 -23.39 -35.25 -42.39
CA ARG A 441 -24.25 -36.37 -42.79
C ARG A 441 -25.69 -36.13 -42.47
N TYR A 442 -25.97 -35.58 -41.25
CA TYR A 442 -27.31 -35.26 -40.84
C TYR A 442 -27.96 -34.22 -41.76
N VAL A 443 -27.30 -33.09 -42.04
CA VAL A 443 -27.89 -32.03 -42.88
C VAL A 443 -28.07 -32.49 -44.34
N ALA A 444 -27.19 -33.35 -44.86
CA ALA A 444 -27.34 -33.94 -46.21
C ALA A 444 -28.59 -34.82 -46.25
N ALA A 445 -28.74 -35.76 -45.29
CA ALA A 445 -29.90 -36.67 -45.22
C ALA A 445 -31.20 -35.91 -45.02
N GLU A 446 -31.22 -34.92 -44.14
CA GLU A 446 -32.39 -34.11 -43.88
C GLU A 446 -32.79 -33.23 -45.07
N GLY A 447 -31.78 -32.68 -45.77
CA GLY A 447 -31.98 -31.94 -47.00
C GLY A 447 -32.61 -32.81 -48.11
N ASP A 448 -32.14 -34.04 -48.24
CA ASP A 448 -32.71 -35.01 -49.20
C ASP A 448 -34.12 -35.48 -48.82
N ARG A 449 -34.36 -35.77 -47.53
CA ARG A 449 -35.66 -36.10 -47.02
C ARG A 449 -36.65 -34.97 -47.32
N ARG A 450 -36.31 -33.72 -47.05
CA ARG A 450 -37.20 -32.58 -47.29
C ARG A 450 -37.46 -32.33 -48.77
N ARG A 451 -36.45 -32.51 -49.64
CA ARG A 451 -36.69 -32.46 -51.10
C ARG A 451 -37.68 -33.46 -51.59
N LYS A 452 -37.61 -34.73 -51.13
CA LYS A 452 -38.58 -35.77 -51.43
C LYS A 452 -39.96 -35.44 -50.93
N LEU A 453 -40.10 -34.93 -49.71
CA LEU A 453 -41.38 -34.53 -49.15
C LEU A 453 -42.03 -33.40 -49.95
N VAL A 454 -41.24 -32.37 -50.35
CA VAL A 454 -41.74 -31.27 -51.19
C VAL A 454 -42.17 -31.78 -52.56
N ALA A 455 -41.39 -32.66 -53.18
CA ALA A 455 -41.77 -33.32 -54.45
C ALA A 455 -43.09 -34.11 -54.35
N ASN A 456 -43.42 -34.62 -53.12
CA ASN A 456 -44.66 -35.31 -52.85
C ASN A 456 -45.78 -34.36 -52.29
N GLY A 457 -45.62 -33.03 -52.51
CA GLY A 457 -46.64 -32.04 -52.21
C GLY A 457 -46.63 -31.47 -50.80
N ALA A 458 -45.64 -31.81 -49.95
CA ALA A 458 -45.55 -31.24 -48.61
C ALA A 458 -45.12 -29.74 -48.67
N LYS A 459 -45.83 -28.88 -47.93
CA LYS A 459 -45.43 -27.48 -47.71
C LYS A 459 -44.48 -27.39 -46.53
N LEU A 460 -43.21 -27.19 -46.79
CA LEU A 460 -42.16 -27.07 -45.79
C LEU A 460 -41.52 -25.67 -45.79
N ALA A 461 -41.03 -25.27 -44.63
CA ALA A 461 -40.23 -24.00 -44.57
C ALA A 461 -39.03 -24.06 -45.53
N THR A 462 -38.81 -23.02 -46.28
CA THR A 462 -37.70 -22.91 -47.25
C THR A 462 -36.49 -22.23 -46.60
N CYS A 463 -35.33 -22.36 -47.27
CA CYS A 463 -34.12 -21.70 -46.84
C CYS A 463 -34.34 -20.15 -46.75
N LYS A 464 -34.19 -19.61 -45.54
CA LYS A 464 -34.24 -18.20 -45.28
C LYS A 464 -32.85 -17.59 -45.59
N LYS A 465 -32.75 -16.96 -46.77
CA LYS A 465 -31.52 -16.24 -47.12
C LYS A 465 -31.42 -14.92 -46.38
N VAL A 466 -30.29 -14.68 -45.70
CA VAL A 466 -29.91 -13.49 -44.97
C VAL A 466 -28.74 -12.81 -45.66
#